data_7e66682bf61aaba962104cc128288021
#
_entry.id   7e66682bf61aaba962104cc128288021
#
_cell.length_a   1.000
_cell.length_b   1.000
_cell.length_c   1.000
_cell.angle_alpha   90.00
_cell.angle_beta   90.00
_cell.angle_gamma   90.00
#
_symmetry.space_group_name_H-M   'P 1'
#
loop_
_entity.id
_entity.type
_entity.pdbx_description
1 polymer ?
#
loop_
_entity_poly.entity_id
_entity_poly.type
_entity_poly.pdbx_seq_one_letter_code
_entity_poly.pdbx_strand_id
1 'polypeptide(L)'
;MEYIRVTKENLEKEHICCAISNNKDIQVSSKKAWLADRFDEGLVFLKSVERGKCFIEYIPAECAWNPIEAPGYMYINCLWVSGSFKGHGYSSDLLSECIKDSKEKGKEGLCILAAARKKPFLADPKFLKYKGFEACDEADNGIQLWYLPFEEKTEPPVFKECAKHPHINERGYVLYYTNQCPFNAKYVPILEETAQKNGIPSVSYTHLTL
;
A
#
# COMPACT_ATOMS: atom_id res chain seq x y z
N MET A 1 -9.49 -21.21 -1.00
CA MET A 1 -10.22 -19.98 -0.62
C MET A 1 -10.82 -19.36 -1.86
N GLU A 2 -12.03 -18.86 -1.78
CA GLU A 2 -12.63 -18.10 -2.87
C GLU A 2 -12.31 -16.60 -2.68
N TYR A 3 -11.89 -15.96 -3.77
CA TYR A 3 -11.53 -14.54 -3.79
C TYR A 3 -12.48 -13.77 -4.68
N ILE A 4 -12.73 -12.51 -4.32
CA ILE A 4 -13.49 -11.55 -5.11
C ILE A 4 -12.65 -10.31 -5.39
N ARG A 5 -12.66 -9.86 -6.65
CA ARG A 5 -12.13 -8.56 -7.04
C ARG A 5 -13.17 -7.49 -6.74
N VAL A 6 -12.79 -6.50 -5.95
CA VAL A 6 -13.62 -5.33 -5.71
C VAL A 6 -13.50 -4.40 -6.90
N THR A 7 -14.65 -3.93 -7.38
CA THR A 7 -14.80 -3.01 -8.51
C THR A 7 -15.74 -1.88 -8.13
N LYS A 8 -15.89 -0.87 -8.99
CA LYS A 8 -16.85 0.22 -8.74
C LYS A 8 -18.29 -0.29 -8.54
N GLU A 9 -18.68 -1.35 -9.25
CA GLU A 9 -20.04 -1.90 -9.23
C GLU A 9 -20.38 -2.63 -7.93
N ASN A 10 -19.39 -3.26 -7.28
CA ASN A 10 -19.60 -4.02 -6.05
C ASN A 10 -19.06 -3.34 -4.78
N LEU A 11 -18.29 -2.25 -4.90
CA LEU A 11 -17.59 -1.57 -3.81
C LEU A 11 -18.49 -1.26 -2.61
N GLU A 12 -19.73 -0.80 -2.86
CA GLU A 12 -20.65 -0.45 -1.77
C GLU A 12 -21.08 -1.66 -0.94
N LYS A 13 -21.20 -2.82 -1.57
CA LYS A 13 -21.63 -4.06 -0.92
C LYS A 13 -20.48 -4.76 -0.21
N GLU A 14 -19.25 -4.56 -0.70
CA GLU A 14 -18.09 -5.27 -0.20
C GLU A 14 -17.47 -4.58 1.02
N HIS A 15 -16.99 -5.39 1.96
CA HIS A 15 -16.18 -4.89 3.07
C HIS A 15 -14.72 -4.68 2.61
N ILE A 16 -14.04 -3.70 3.18
CA ILE A 16 -12.67 -3.33 2.79
C ILE A 16 -11.57 -4.09 3.54
N CYS A 17 -11.92 -5.12 4.27
CA CYS A 17 -11.01 -6.05 4.95
C CYS A 17 -10.07 -5.47 6.03
N CYS A 18 -10.02 -4.17 6.25
CA CYS A 18 -9.28 -3.59 7.36
C CYS A 18 -10.00 -3.84 8.70
N ALA A 19 -9.34 -3.49 9.81
CA ALA A 19 -9.81 -3.82 11.16
C ALA A 19 -11.12 -3.11 11.59
N ILE A 20 -11.87 -2.53 10.67
CA ILE A 20 -13.03 -1.70 10.93
C ILE A 20 -14.28 -2.48 10.54
N SER A 21 -15.15 -2.73 11.53
CA SER A 21 -16.37 -3.51 11.34
C SER A 21 -17.59 -2.69 10.95
N ASN A 22 -17.59 -1.39 11.27
CA ASN A 22 -18.71 -0.49 11.00
C ASN A 22 -18.55 0.16 9.62
N ASN A 23 -19.41 -0.20 8.68
CA ASN A 23 -19.39 0.37 7.32
C ASN A 23 -19.76 1.87 7.27
N LYS A 24 -20.31 2.44 8.34
CA LYS A 24 -20.60 3.87 8.46
C LYS A 24 -19.45 4.68 9.05
N ASP A 25 -18.35 4.02 9.42
CA ASP A 25 -17.18 4.69 9.94
C ASP A 25 -16.50 5.52 8.83
N ILE A 26 -16.04 6.73 9.18
CA ILE A 26 -15.33 7.62 8.25
C ILE A 26 -14.12 6.94 7.62
N GLN A 27 -13.44 6.06 8.33
CA GLN A 27 -12.32 5.30 7.82
C GLN A 27 -12.72 4.38 6.65
N VAL A 28 -13.93 3.80 6.71
CA VAL A 28 -14.45 2.94 5.64
C VAL A 28 -14.86 3.76 4.44
N SER A 29 -15.63 4.84 4.65
CA SER A 29 -16.10 5.70 3.55
C SER A 29 -14.95 6.38 2.83
N SER A 30 -13.95 6.89 3.56
CA SER A 30 -12.75 7.50 2.97
C SER A 30 -11.93 6.50 2.15
N LYS A 31 -11.76 5.26 2.65
CA LYS A 31 -11.08 4.20 1.88
C LYS A 31 -11.85 3.82 0.63
N LYS A 32 -13.18 3.69 0.71
CA LYS A 32 -14.01 3.36 -0.45
C LYS A 32 -13.97 4.46 -1.51
N ALA A 33 -14.04 5.74 -1.11
CA ALA A 33 -13.89 6.86 -2.03
C ALA A 33 -12.51 6.81 -2.74
N TRP A 34 -11.44 6.60 -1.97
CA TRP A 34 -10.10 6.46 -2.51
C TRP A 34 -9.98 5.28 -3.50
N LEU A 35 -10.56 4.12 -3.17
CA LEU A 35 -10.57 2.96 -4.08
C LEU A 35 -11.30 3.26 -5.39
N ALA A 36 -12.47 3.92 -5.31
CA ALA A 36 -13.27 4.27 -6.49
C ALA A 36 -12.48 5.12 -7.49
N ASP A 37 -11.70 6.09 -7.00
CA ASP A 37 -10.86 6.95 -7.83
C ASP A 37 -9.69 6.17 -8.45
N ARG A 38 -9.09 5.25 -7.69
CA ARG A 38 -7.89 4.51 -8.12
C ARG A 38 -8.18 3.34 -9.06
N PHE A 39 -9.40 2.81 -9.10
CA PHE A 39 -9.75 1.74 -10.05
C PHE A 39 -9.52 2.13 -11.50
N ASP A 40 -9.74 3.40 -11.86
CA ASP A 40 -9.47 3.91 -13.23
C ASP A 40 -7.97 3.97 -13.55
N GLU A 41 -7.11 3.98 -12.53
CA GLU A 41 -5.67 3.93 -12.67
C GLU A 41 -5.12 2.48 -12.68
N GLY A 42 -6.01 1.49 -12.69
CA GLY A 42 -5.65 0.08 -12.75
C GLY A 42 -5.41 -0.58 -11.40
N LEU A 43 -5.83 0.07 -10.29
CA LEU A 43 -5.79 -0.55 -8.96
C LEU A 43 -6.61 -1.82 -8.92
N VAL A 44 -6.07 -2.83 -8.27
CA VAL A 44 -6.76 -4.08 -7.95
C VAL A 44 -6.83 -4.26 -6.44
N PHE A 45 -8.05 -4.52 -5.96
CA PHE A 45 -8.30 -4.94 -4.59
C PHE A 45 -8.93 -6.34 -4.62
N LEU A 46 -8.11 -7.34 -4.32
CA LEU A 46 -8.53 -8.74 -4.29
C LEU A 46 -8.62 -9.22 -2.85
N LYS A 47 -9.77 -9.76 -2.45
CA LYS A 47 -10.02 -10.19 -1.09
C LYS A 47 -10.76 -11.53 -1.01
N SER A 48 -10.74 -12.15 0.19
CA SER A 48 -11.61 -13.30 0.46
C SER A 48 -13.09 -12.88 0.38
N VAL A 49 -13.92 -13.78 -0.13
CA VAL A 49 -15.38 -13.62 -0.09
C VAL A 49 -15.85 -13.52 1.36
N GLU A 50 -15.28 -14.34 2.23
CA GLU A 50 -15.55 -14.29 3.66
C GLU A 50 -15.07 -12.97 4.29
N ARG A 51 -15.85 -12.48 5.24
CA ARG A 51 -15.51 -11.25 5.98
C ARG A 51 -14.31 -11.48 6.88
N GLY A 52 -13.28 -10.66 6.72
CA GLY A 52 -12.08 -10.70 7.56
C GLY A 52 -10.87 -10.04 6.91
N LYS A 53 -9.70 -10.28 7.49
CA LYS A 53 -8.44 -9.65 7.07
C LYS A 53 -7.67 -10.62 6.18
N CYS A 54 -8.12 -10.76 4.93
CA CYS A 54 -7.47 -11.58 3.91
C CYS A 54 -7.62 -10.90 2.55
N PHE A 55 -6.62 -10.09 2.16
CA PHE A 55 -6.65 -9.33 0.93
C PHE A 55 -5.25 -8.93 0.45
N ILE A 56 -5.17 -8.61 -0.83
CA ILE A 56 -4.05 -7.90 -1.45
C ILE A 56 -4.59 -6.70 -2.24
N GLU A 57 -3.84 -5.61 -2.19
CA GLU A 57 -4.11 -4.39 -2.94
C GLU A 57 -2.85 -3.98 -3.69
N TYR A 58 -2.96 -3.75 -4.99
CA TYR A 58 -1.83 -3.38 -5.84
C TYR A 58 -2.28 -2.48 -7.00
N ILE A 59 -1.33 -1.71 -7.54
CA ILE A 59 -1.56 -0.70 -8.57
C ILE A 59 -0.34 -0.65 -9.51
N PRO A 60 -0.47 -0.25 -10.78
CA PRO A 60 0.69 0.09 -11.59
C PRO A 60 1.62 1.06 -10.84
N ALA A 61 2.91 0.76 -10.78
CA ALA A 61 3.84 1.52 -9.95
C ALA A 61 3.94 3.00 -10.37
N GLU A 62 3.63 3.29 -11.63
CA GLU A 62 3.54 4.63 -12.17
C GLU A 62 2.42 5.47 -11.54
N CYS A 63 1.39 4.80 -11.01
CA CYS A 63 0.25 5.40 -10.29
C CYS A 63 0.36 5.26 -8.78
N ALA A 64 1.46 4.68 -8.27
CA ALA A 64 1.67 4.55 -6.84
C ALA A 64 1.93 5.92 -6.19
N TRP A 65 1.40 6.08 -4.98
CA TRP A 65 1.61 7.29 -4.18
C TRP A 65 3.04 7.45 -3.67
N ASN A 66 3.78 6.36 -3.57
CA ASN A 66 5.11 6.36 -2.99
C ASN A 66 6.13 7.00 -3.94
N PRO A 67 7.15 7.71 -3.42
CA PRO A 67 8.19 8.38 -4.20
C PRO A 67 9.19 7.36 -4.76
N ILE A 68 8.75 6.54 -5.72
CA ILE A 68 9.55 5.51 -6.40
C ILE A 68 9.58 5.75 -7.91
N GLU A 69 10.62 5.26 -8.54
CA GLU A 69 10.76 5.10 -9.99
C GLU A 69 10.79 3.60 -10.27
N ALA A 70 9.68 3.09 -10.81
CA ALA A 70 9.48 1.66 -11.02
C ALA A 70 8.68 1.41 -12.32
N PRO A 71 9.16 1.91 -13.48
CA PRO A 71 8.45 1.73 -14.73
C PRO A 71 8.33 0.23 -15.04
N GLY A 72 7.16 -0.18 -15.51
CA GLY A 72 6.88 -1.58 -15.82
C GLY A 72 6.58 -2.47 -14.61
N TYR A 73 6.63 -1.97 -13.39
CA TYR A 73 6.31 -2.76 -12.20
C TYR A 73 4.85 -2.61 -11.78
N MET A 74 4.38 -3.60 -11.01
CA MET A 74 3.18 -3.50 -10.21
C MET A 74 3.58 -3.26 -8.74
N TYR A 75 3.05 -2.19 -8.13
CA TYR A 75 3.32 -1.87 -6.73
C TYR A 75 2.27 -2.46 -5.81
N ILE A 76 2.69 -3.23 -4.81
CA ILE A 76 1.79 -3.79 -3.78
C ILE A 76 1.62 -2.76 -2.66
N ASN A 77 0.44 -2.15 -2.59
CA ASN A 77 0.06 -1.21 -1.53
C ASN A 77 -0.08 -1.91 -0.18
N CYS A 78 -0.70 -3.08 -0.16
CA CYS A 78 -0.97 -3.84 1.05
C CYS A 78 -1.20 -5.32 0.75
N LEU A 79 -0.62 -6.19 1.58
CA LEU A 79 -0.94 -7.62 1.64
C LEU A 79 -1.17 -7.96 3.10
N TRP A 80 -2.40 -8.27 3.48
CA TRP A 80 -2.72 -8.55 4.87
C TRP A 80 -3.61 -9.77 5.05
N VAL A 81 -3.06 -10.76 5.75
CA VAL A 81 -3.77 -11.97 6.17
C VAL A 81 -3.61 -12.11 7.67
N SER A 82 -4.71 -12.10 8.42
CA SER A 82 -4.67 -12.22 9.88
C SER A 82 -5.96 -12.80 10.48
N GLY A 83 -5.95 -13.00 11.79
CA GLY A 83 -7.05 -13.63 12.49
C GLY A 83 -7.18 -15.11 12.12
N SER A 84 -8.39 -15.59 11.88
CA SER A 84 -8.69 -16.96 11.49
C SER A 84 -8.08 -17.39 10.15
N PHE A 85 -7.67 -16.44 9.31
CA PHE A 85 -7.05 -16.72 8.00
C PHE A 85 -5.55 -17.00 8.09
N LYS A 86 -4.92 -16.73 9.25
CA LYS A 86 -3.46 -16.89 9.42
C LYS A 86 -3.07 -18.36 9.45
N GLY A 87 -1.96 -18.69 8.80
CA GLY A 87 -1.38 -20.05 8.80
C GLY A 87 -1.90 -20.99 7.73
N HIS A 88 -2.84 -20.55 6.88
CA HIS A 88 -3.46 -21.35 5.81
C HIS A 88 -2.85 -21.15 4.41
N GLY A 89 -1.74 -20.41 4.31
CA GLY A 89 -1.08 -20.17 3.01
C GLY A 89 -1.69 -19.03 2.17
N TYR A 90 -2.77 -18.40 2.60
CA TYR A 90 -3.52 -17.41 1.81
C TYR A 90 -2.71 -16.17 1.40
N SER A 91 -1.69 -15.77 2.16
CA SER A 91 -0.77 -14.71 1.70
C SER A 91 0.00 -15.11 0.45
N SER A 92 0.33 -16.40 0.34
CA SER A 92 1.00 -16.95 -0.85
C SER A 92 0.05 -17.04 -2.02
N ASP A 93 -1.19 -17.46 -1.79
CA ASP A 93 -2.22 -17.56 -2.83
C ASP A 93 -2.52 -16.17 -3.40
N LEU A 94 -2.78 -15.16 -2.55
CA LEU A 94 -3.02 -13.77 -2.96
C LEU A 94 -1.84 -13.18 -3.73
N LEU A 95 -0.61 -13.46 -3.31
CA LEU A 95 0.58 -13.02 -4.03
C LEU A 95 0.68 -13.72 -5.40
N SER A 96 0.34 -15.00 -5.49
CA SER A 96 0.34 -15.74 -6.75
C SER A 96 -0.69 -15.17 -7.73
N GLU A 97 -1.89 -14.80 -7.27
CA GLU A 97 -2.89 -14.11 -8.09
C GLU A 97 -2.38 -12.74 -8.56
N CYS A 98 -1.70 -11.98 -7.69
CA CYS A 98 -1.08 -10.71 -8.06
C CYS A 98 -0.01 -10.89 -9.14
N ILE A 99 0.87 -11.90 -9.01
CA ILE A 99 1.91 -12.22 -10.01
C ILE A 99 1.26 -12.56 -11.35
N LYS A 100 0.23 -13.41 -11.35
CA LYS A 100 -0.49 -13.83 -12.55
C LYS A 100 -1.12 -12.63 -13.25
N ASP A 101 -1.93 -11.84 -12.55
CA ASP A 101 -2.58 -10.64 -13.08
C ASP A 101 -1.56 -9.61 -13.62
N SER A 102 -0.44 -9.45 -12.92
CA SER A 102 0.63 -8.52 -13.34
C SER A 102 1.31 -8.97 -14.63
N LYS A 103 1.58 -10.28 -14.79
CA LYS A 103 2.12 -10.83 -16.02
C LYS A 103 1.14 -10.72 -17.19
N GLU A 104 -0.15 -10.97 -16.96
CA GLU A 104 -1.21 -10.81 -17.96
C GLU A 104 -1.33 -9.35 -18.43
N LYS A 105 -0.99 -8.38 -17.57
CA LYS A 105 -0.93 -6.95 -17.88
C LYS A 105 0.42 -6.49 -18.48
N GLY A 106 1.32 -7.42 -18.79
CA GLY A 106 2.63 -7.13 -19.38
C GLY A 106 3.59 -6.42 -18.43
N LYS A 107 3.40 -6.55 -17.11
CA LYS A 107 4.34 -6.00 -16.14
C LYS A 107 5.57 -6.89 -16.00
N GLU A 108 6.71 -6.26 -15.71
CA GLU A 108 8.03 -6.91 -15.64
C GLU A 108 8.39 -7.43 -14.24
N GLY A 109 7.62 -7.02 -13.22
CA GLY A 109 7.85 -7.43 -11.85
C GLY A 109 6.88 -6.81 -10.85
N LEU A 110 7.10 -7.14 -9.58
CA LEU A 110 6.39 -6.54 -8.44
C LEU A 110 7.37 -5.73 -7.59
N CYS A 111 6.89 -4.65 -6.97
CA CYS A 111 7.63 -3.96 -5.93
C CYS A 111 6.75 -3.63 -4.72
N ILE A 112 7.38 -3.46 -3.55
CA ILE A 112 6.71 -3.26 -2.27
C ILE A 112 7.67 -2.59 -1.28
N LEU A 113 7.13 -1.83 -0.33
CA LEU A 113 7.91 -1.28 0.78
C LEU A 113 8.01 -2.25 1.95
N ALA A 114 9.21 -2.34 2.51
CA ALA A 114 9.50 -3.07 3.72
C ALA A 114 10.59 -2.34 4.54
N ALA A 115 11.19 -3.03 5.50
CA ALA A 115 12.37 -2.57 6.21
C ALA A 115 13.27 -3.78 6.51
N ALA A 116 14.52 -3.55 6.90
CA ALA A 116 15.46 -4.62 7.24
C ALA A 116 14.94 -5.55 8.35
N ARG A 117 14.10 -5.03 9.24
CA ARG A 117 13.39 -5.77 10.28
C ARG A 117 11.89 -5.48 10.20
N LYS A 118 11.07 -6.42 10.66
CA LYS A 118 9.62 -6.26 10.71
C LYS A 118 9.23 -4.96 11.45
N LYS A 119 8.48 -4.10 10.77
CA LYS A 119 7.89 -2.89 11.34
C LYS A 119 6.36 -2.93 11.16
N PRO A 120 5.59 -2.27 12.04
CA PRO A 120 4.16 -2.08 11.81
C PRO A 120 3.89 -1.41 10.46
N PHE A 121 2.78 -1.78 9.82
CA PHE A 121 2.31 -1.23 8.55
C PHE A 121 3.20 -1.48 7.31
N LEU A 122 4.33 -2.17 7.47
CA LEU A 122 5.19 -2.59 6.36
C LEU A 122 5.11 -4.11 6.17
N ALA A 123 5.47 -4.56 4.98
CA ALA A 123 5.56 -5.98 4.67
C ALA A 123 6.63 -6.67 5.56
N ASP A 124 6.41 -7.94 5.89
CA ASP A 124 7.38 -8.72 6.66
C ASP A 124 8.54 -9.14 5.74
N PRO A 125 9.78 -8.67 5.98
CA PRO A 125 10.92 -8.99 5.12
C PRO A 125 11.25 -10.49 5.07
N LYS A 126 10.91 -11.27 6.11
CA LYS A 126 11.09 -12.72 6.08
C LYS A 126 10.16 -13.38 5.07
N PHE A 127 8.90 -12.92 5.01
CA PHE A 127 7.96 -13.38 4.01
C PHE A 127 8.39 -12.99 2.60
N LEU A 128 8.84 -11.75 2.41
CA LEU A 128 9.31 -11.27 1.11
C LEU A 128 10.51 -12.10 0.60
N LYS A 129 11.54 -12.31 1.44
CA LYS A 129 12.68 -13.18 1.11
C LYS A 129 12.25 -14.60 0.76
N TYR A 130 11.35 -15.19 1.54
CA TYR A 130 10.81 -16.52 1.25
C TYR A 130 10.08 -16.59 -0.10
N LYS A 131 9.52 -15.47 -0.57
CA LYS A 131 8.84 -15.34 -1.86
C LYS A 131 9.76 -14.89 -3.01
N GLY A 132 11.06 -14.76 -2.78
CA GLY A 132 12.04 -14.41 -3.79
C GLY A 132 12.19 -12.91 -4.03
N PHE A 133 11.59 -12.06 -3.19
CA PHE A 133 11.86 -10.63 -3.25
C PHE A 133 13.25 -10.30 -2.70
N GLU A 134 13.87 -9.28 -3.28
CA GLU A 134 15.14 -8.72 -2.86
C GLU A 134 15.01 -7.22 -2.57
N ALA A 135 15.80 -6.72 -1.61
CA ALA A 135 15.90 -5.28 -1.37
C ALA A 135 16.80 -4.66 -2.44
N CYS A 136 16.31 -3.62 -3.11
CA CYS A 136 17.06 -2.96 -4.19
C CYS A 136 17.45 -1.52 -3.85
N ASP A 137 16.73 -0.83 -2.96
CA ASP A 137 17.04 0.55 -2.59
C ASP A 137 16.54 0.87 -1.17
N GLU A 138 17.06 1.96 -0.57
CA GLU A 138 16.71 2.38 0.79
C GLU A 138 16.54 3.90 0.86
N ALA A 139 15.46 4.35 1.51
CA ALA A 139 15.21 5.74 1.81
C ALA A 139 15.91 6.19 3.11
N ASP A 140 16.07 7.50 3.32
CA ASP A 140 16.77 8.09 4.47
C ASP A 140 16.29 7.58 5.85
N ASN A 141 15.00 7.25 5.96
CA ASN A 141 14.38 6.75 7.21
C ASN A 141 14.51 5.24 7.42
N GLY A 142 15.30 4.53 6.59
CA GLY A 142 15.52 3.07 6.64
C GLY A 142 14.33 2.25 6.14
N ILE A 143 13.44 2.85 5.36
CA ILE A 143 12.44 2.13 4.58
C ILE A 143 13.12 1.63 3.32
N GLN A 144 12.94 0.34 3.02
CA GLN A 144 13.53 -0.33 1.88
C GLN A 144 12.50 -0.57 0.79
N LEU A 145 12.91 -0.38 -0.45
CA LEU A 145 12.19 -0.83 -1.63
C LEU A 145 12.63 -2.26 -1.94
N TRP A 146 11.66 -3.15 -2.02
CA TRP A 146 11.85 -4.56 -2.35
C TRP A 146 11.18 -4.86 -3.68
N TYR A 147 11.77 -5.73 -4.48
CA TYR A 147 11.24 -6.10 -5.79
C TYR A 147 11.34 -7.60 -6.04
N LEU A 148 10.48 -8.08 -6.94
CA LEU A 148 10.46 -9.43 -7.48
C LEU A 148 10.40 -9.30 -9.00
N PRO A 149 11.51 -9.42 -9.72
CA PRO A 149 11.52 -9.39 -11.19
C PRO A 149 10.88 -10.67 -11.74
N PHE A 150 10.22 -10.57 -12.88
CA PHE A 150 9.70 -11.74 -13.58
C PHE A 150 10.69 -12.33 -14.58
N GLU A 151 11.71 -11.54 -14.95
CA GLU A 151 12.82 -11.94 -15.82
C GLU A 151 14.15 -11.45 -15.24
N GLU A 152 15.23 -12.18 -15.50
CA GLU A 152 16.57 -11.89 -14.95
C GLU A 152 17.16 -10.53 -15.38
N LYS A 153 16.71 -9.98 -16.50
CA LYS A 153 17.24 -8.71 -17.05
C LYS A 153 16.43 -7.48 -16.68
N THR A 154 15.43 -7.62 -15.80
CA THR A 154 14.59 -6.50 -15.38
C THR A 154 15.38 -5.56 -14.46
N GLU A 155 15.46 -4.28 -14.82
CA GLU A 155 16.15 -3.27 -14.03
C GLU A 155 15.46 -3.06 -12.67
N PRO A 156 16.21 -3.04 -11.56
CA PRO A 156 15.64 -2.82 -10.24
C PRO A 156 14.99 -1.44 -10.12
N PRO A 157 13.82 -1.32 -9.45
CA PRO A 157 13.23 -0.02 -9.16
C PRO A 157 14.03 0.72 -8.09
N VAL A 158 13.90 2.06 -8.07
CA VAL A 158 14.62 2.93 -7.13
C VAL A 158 13.68 3.92 -6.45
N PHE A 159 14.10 4.45 -5.31
CA PHE A 159 13.46 5.63 -4.72
C PHE A 159 13.82 6.89 -5.49
N LYS A 160 12.88 7.82 -5.58
CA LYS A 160 13.17 9.19 -6.03
C LYS A 160 14.09 9.91 -5.04
N GLU A 161 14.84 10.89 -5.52
CA GLU A 161 15.79 11.65 -4.71
C GLU A 161 15.14 12.32 -3.47
N CYS A 162 13.90 12.76 -3.57
CA CYS A 162 13.16 13.32 -2.43
C CYS A 162 12.93 12.35 -1.27
N ALA A 163 12.98 11.03 -1.51
CA ALA A 163 12.91 10.03 -0.45
C ALA A 163 14.28 9.71 0.17
N LYS A 164 15.35 9.87 -0.60
CA LYS A 164 16.74 9.67 -0.16
C LYS A 164 17.29 10.89 0.54
N HIS A 165 16.91 12.08 0.07
CA HIS A 165 17.38 13.36 0.56
C HIS A 165 16.19 14.31 0.81
N PRO A 166 15.35 14.03 1.84
CA PRO A 166 14.18 14.86 2.09
C PRO A 166 14.58 16.27 2.50
N HIS A 167 14.06 17.26 1.79
CA HIS A 167 14.17 18.67 2.14
C HIS A 167 12.80 19.19 2.55
N ILE A 168 12.64 19.52 3.83
CA ILE A 168 11.43 20.11 4.38
C ILE A 168 11.78 21.53 4.88
N ASN A 169 11.25 22.55 4.20
CA ASN A 169 11.48 23.95 4.55
C ASN A 169 10.46 24.49 5.58
N GLU A 170 9.36 23.77 5.78
CA GLU A 170 8.31 24.14 6.70
C GLU A 170 8.73 23.87 8.15
N ARG A 171 8.33 24.78 9.04
CA ARG A 171 8.48 24.59 10.49
C ARG A 171 7.23 23.88 11.02
N GLY A 172 7.41 22.90 11.90
CA GLY A 172 6.32 22.15 12.52
C GLY A 172 6.15 20.75 11.94
N TYR A 173 4.90 20.29 11.88
CA TYR A 173 4.57 18.98 11.31
C TYR A 173 4.13 19.10 9.85
N VAL A 174 4.75 18.30 8.99
CA VAL A 174 4.33 18.14 7.60
C VAL A 174 3.82 16.72 7.43
N LEU A 175 2.54 16.56 7.09
CA LEU A 175 1.86 15.28 6.97
C LEU A 175 1.58 14.99 5.50
N TYR A 176 2.25 13.99 4.95
CA TYR A 176 1.93 13.43 3.63
C TYR A 176 1.13 12.16 3.83
N TYR A 177 -0.10 12.11 3.34
CA TYR A 177 -0.96 10.94 3.53
C TYR A 177 -1.94 10.72 2.38
N THR A 178 -2.46 9.52 2.29
CA THR A 178 -3.61 9.17 1.43
C THR A 178 -4.61 8.35 2.23
N ASN A 179 -5.83 8.23 1.73
CA ASN A 179 -6.84 7.34 2.29
C ASN A 179 -6.68 5.88 1.82
N GLN A 180 -5.52 5.53 1.25
CA GLN A 180 -5.12 4.14 0.97
C GLN A 180 -5.19 3.30 2.24
N CYS A 181 -4.62 3.78 3.33
CA CYS A 181 -4.79 3.18 4.64
C CYS A 181 -5.96 3.85 5.37
N PRO A 182 -7.04 3.13 5.72
CA PRO A 182 -8.21 3.74 6.35
C PRO A 182 -7.92 4.35 7.72
N PHE A 183 -6.84 3.94 8.38
CA PHE A 183 -6.42 4.55 9.65
C PHE A 183 -6.06 6.03 9.52
N ASN A 184 -5.64 6.50 8.34
CA ASN A 184 -5.27 7.89 8.12
C ASN A 184 -6.48 8.84 8.31
N ALA A 185 -7.67 8.46 7.86
CA ALA A 185 -8.89 9.25 8.04
C ALA A 185 -9.26 9.48 9.52
N LYS A 186 -8.74 8.65 10.43
CA LYS A 186 -8.92 8.82 11.88
C LYS A 186 -7.76 9.56 12.53
N TYR A 187 -6.54 9.19 12.20
CA TYR A 187 -5.37 9.65 12.96
C TYR A 187 -4.82 10.98 12.48
N VAL A 188 -4.97 11.34 11.20
CA VAL A 188 -4.51 12.63 10.69
C VAL A 188 -5.23 13.79 11.39
N PRO A 189 -6.57 13.84 11.49
CA PRO A 189 -7.25 14.89 12.24
C PRO A 189 -6.83 14.96 13.71
N ILE A 190 -6.56 13.84 14.36
CA ILE A 190 -6.08 13.80 15.75
C ILE A 190 -4.68 14.43 15.86
N LEU A 191 -3.80 14.16 14.91
CA LEU A 191 -2.47 14.77 14.87
C LEU A 191 -2.54 16.29 14.65
N GLU A 192 -3.38 16.76 13.72
CA GLU A 192 -3.61 18.17 13.44
C GLU A 192 -4.17 18.90 14.67
N GLU A 193 -5.20 18.34 15.31
CA GLU A 193 -5.77 18.90 16.55
C GLU A 193 -4.74 18.95 17.68
N THR A 194 -3.92 17.89 17.81
CA THR A 194 -2.86 17.83 18.81
C THR A 194 -1.78 18.88 18.55
N ALA A 195 -1.37 19.08 17.31
CA ALA A 195 -0.44 20.13 16.92
C ALA A 195 -1.00 21.50 17.25
N GLN A 196 -2.25 21.76 16.88
CA GLN A 196 -2.93 23.04 17.17
C GLN A 196 -2.99 23.33 18.67
N LYS A 197 -3.40 22.34 19.50
CA LYS A 197 -3.46 22.50 20.97
C LYS A 197 -2.10 22.80 21.60
N ASN A 198 -1.02 22.37 20.98
CA ASN A 198 0.34 22.63 21.47
C ASN A 198 1.01 23.83 20.77
N GLY A 199 0.30 24.58 19.95
CA GLY A 199 0.84 25.73 19.23
C GLY A 199 1.92 25.38 18.20
N ILE A 200 1.90 24.13 17.70
CA ILE A 200 2.85 23.65 16.68
C ILE A 200 2.22 23.83 15.30
N PRO A 201 2.84 24.58 14.38
CA PRO A 201 2.36 24.65 13.01
C PRO A 201 2.25 23.25 12.37
N SER A 202 1.18 23.01 11.62
CA SER A 202 1.02 21.76 10.88
C SER A 202 0.41 22.03 9.51
N VAL A 203 0.85 21.25 8.52
CA VAL A 203 0.32 21.25 7.16
C VAL A 203 0.17 19.82 6.67
N SER A 204 -0.93 19.54 5.95
CA SER A 204 -1.25 18.21 5.45
C SER A 204 -1.41 18.21 3.94
N TYR A 205 -0.80 17.24 3.27
CA TYR A 205 -0.85 17.06 1.82
C TYR A 205 -1.40 15.70 1.50
N THR A 206 -2.42 15.65 0.62
CA THR A 206 -3.01 14.40 0.09
C THR A 206 -2.53 14.05 -1.30
N HIS A 207 -1.79 14.95 -1.96
CA HIS A 207 -1.16 14.76 -3.26
C HIS A 207 0.29 15.21 -3.18
N LEU A 208 1.21 14.33 -3.59
CA LEU A 208 2.56 14.72 -3.91
C LEU A 208 2.54 15.25 -5.35
N THR A 209 2.39 16.55 -5.54
CA THR A 209 2.84 17.22 -6.77
C THR A 209 4.36 17.26 -6.68
N LEU A 210 5.00 16.24 -7.19
CA LEU A 210 6.45 16.19 -7.36
C LEU A 210 6.80 16.66 -8.76
#